data_3f95ca41a63d87b32a51cc03054646e9
#
_entry.id   3f95ca41a63d87b32a51cc03054646e9
#
_cell.length_a   1.000
_cell.length_b   1.000
_cell.length_c   1.000
_cell.angle_alpha   90.00
_cell.angle_beta   90.00
_cell.angle_gamma   90.00
#
_symmetry.space_group_name_H-M   'P 1'
#
loop_
_entity.id
_entity.type
_entity.pdbx_description
1 polymer ?
#
loop_
_entity_poly.entity_id
_entity_poly.type
_entity_poly.pdbx_seq_one_letter_code
_entity_poly.pdbx_strand_id
1 'polypeptide(L)'
;MTTPQMSVYFFLQAAAILLVCRLVGMLAKRLGQPQVVGEMIAGVMLGPSLFGLLAPGVQAALFPKQTMDVLYVFAQFGVGLYMFLVGTDFRGDHFRARYRSAMSVSMAGIAVPFLLAFAMCPWLINVDGLFSEKAKLTEASLFLGAAIAITAFPMLARIIHERGLTNSPLGTLALTAGAFDDAAAW
;
A
#
# COMPACT_ATOMS: atom_id res chain seq x y z
N MET A 1 16.92 17.75 19.05
CA MET A 1 16.09 18.83 18.47
C MET A 1 15.14 19.38 19.52
N THR A 2 14.90 20.70 19.53
CA THR A 2 13.84 21.29 20.37
C THR A 2 12.46 21.09 19.72
N THR A 3 11.38 21.15 20.49
CA THR A 3 10.00 20.99 19.97
C THR A 3 9.67 21.96 18.81
N PRO A 4 10.04 23.26 18.86
CA PRO A 4 9.84 24.15 17.73
C PRO A 4 10.60 23.73 16.46
N GLN A 5 11.83 23.23 16.62
CA GLN A 5 12.60 22.73 15.49
C GLN A 5 11.95 21.49 14.84
N MET A 6 11.43 20.56 15.64
CA MET A 6 10.70 19.41 15.12
C MET A 6 9.48 19.81 14.28
N SER A 7 8.73 20.84 14.73
CA SER A 7 7.57 21.35 13.99
C SER A 7 7.99 21.95 12.64
N VAL A 8 9.06 22.74 12.60
CA VAL A 8 9.57 23.31 11.35
C VAL A 8 10.00 22.21 10.38
N TYR A 9 10.75 21.21 10.86
CA TYR A 9 11.16 20.08 10.04
C TYR A 9 9.96 19.27 9.54
N PHE A 10 8.96 19.03 10.37
CA PHE A 10 7.76 18.34 9.97
C PHE A 10 7.03 19.03 8.80
N PHE A 11 6.81 20.34 8.90
CA PHE A 11 6.17 21.09 7.82
C PHE A 11 7.03 21.16 6.56
N LEU A 12 8.36 21.28 6.69
CA LEU A 12 9.27 21.23 5.55
C LEU A 12 9.22 19.86 4.84
N GLN A 13 9.25 18.78 5.60
CA GLN A 13 9.11 17.41 5.09
C GLN A 13 7.75 17.20 4.41
N ALA A 14 6.67 17.61 5.04
CA ALA A 14 5.33 17.53 4.47
C ALA A 14 5.24 18.30 3.14
N ALA A 15 5.77 19.51 3.10
CA ALA A 15 5.81 20.33 1.87
C ALA A 15 6.64 19.66 0.76
N ALA A 16 7.81 19.13 1.09
CA ALA A 16 8.68 18.43 0.15
C ALA A 16 8.01 17.16 -0.40
N ILE A 17 7.42 16.35 0.48
CA ILE A 17 6.68 15.13 0.10
C ILE A 17 5.52 15.48 -0.83
N LEU A 18 4.66 16.42 -0.42
CA LEU A 18 3.50 16.81 -1.22
C LEU A 18 3.90 17.37 -2.59
N LEU A 19 4.96 18.17 -2.65
CA LEU A 19 5.48 18.73 -3.91
C LEU A 19 5.95 17.62 -4.85
N VAL A 20 6.81 16.72 -4.36
CA VAL A 20 7.36 15.62 -5.18
C VAL A 20 6.26 14.65 -5.59
N CYS A 21 5.37 14.26 -4.67
CA CYS A 21 4.21 13.43 -4.97
C CYS A 21 3.31 14.07 -6.04
N ARG A 22 3.08 15.39 -5.95
CA ARG A 22 2.30 16.11 -6.95
C ARG A 22 2.95 16.09 -8.33
N LEU A 23 4.25 16.34 -8.40
CA LEU A 23 5.01 16.38 -9.67
C LEU A 23 5.05 14.99 -10.32
N VAL A 24 5.45 13.96 -9.57
CA VAL A 24 5.54 12.59 -10.08
C VAL A 24 4.14 12.03 -10.39
N GLY A 25 3.14 12.33 -9.57
CA GLY A 25 1.75 11.96 -9.83
C GLY A 25 1.19 12.56 -11.13
N MET A 26 1.49 13.85 -11.40
CA MET A 26 1.12 14.47 -12.68
C MET A 26 1.82 13.80 -13.87
N LEU A 27 3.10 13.42 -13.71
CA LEU A 27 3.84 12.70 -14.74
C LEU A 27 3.24 11.31 -14.99
N ALA A 28 2.94 10.57 -13.93
CA ALA A 28 2.26 9.26 -14.01
C ALA A 28 0.93 9.36 -14.77
N LYS A 29 0.15 10.39 -14.47
CA LYS A 29 -1.13 10.65 -15.14
C LYS A 29 -0.96 10.92 -16.64
N ARG A 30 0.09 11.63 -17.05
CA ARG A 30 0.43 11.83 -18.48
C ARG A 30 0.81 10.53 -19.18
N LEU A 31 1.33 9.56 -18.44
CA LEU A 31 1.67 8.22 -18.93
C LEU A 31 0.48 7.23 -18.86
N GLY A 32 -0.73 7.72 -18.59
CA GLY A 32 -1.94 6.90 -18.50
C GLY A 32 -2.08 6.10 -17.19
N GLN A 33 -1.16 6.30 -16.23
CA GLN A 33 -1.21 5.65 -14.93
C GLN A 33 -2.07 6.44 -13.94
N PRO A 34 -2.70 5.77 -12.93
CA PRO A 34 -3.34 6.47 -11.82
C PRO A 34 -2.35 7.37 -11.08
N GLN A 35 -2.82 8.53 -10.61
CA GLN A 35 -1.96 9.48 -9.90
C GLN A 35 -1.34 8.88 -8.64
N VAL A 36 -2.09 8.03 -7.92
CA VAL A 36 -1.63 7.35 -6.72
C VAL A 36 -0.38 6.49 -6.98
N VAL A 37 -0.26 5.87 -8.15
CA VAL A 37 0.95 5.10 -8.52
C VAL A 37 2.17 6.01 -8.59
N GLY A 38 2.02 7.21 -9.17
CA GLY A 38 3.09 8.20 -9.19
C GLY A 38 3.45 8.70 -7.79
N GLU A 39 2.48 8.87 -6.91
CA GLU A 39 2.72 9.28 -5.51
C GLU A 39 3.49 8.21 -4.72
N MET A 40 3.21 6.92 -4.96
CA MET A 40 3.98 5.82 -4.37
C MET A 40 5.42 5.80 -4.88
N ILE A 41 5.62 5.94 -6.19
CA ILE A 41 6.95 6.05 -6.80
C ILE A 41 7.70 7.24 -6.19
N ALA A 42 7.04 8.39 -6.03
CA ALA A 42 7.62 9.57 -5.39
C ALA A 42 8.09 9.29 -3.94
N GLY A 43 7.29 8.52 -3.18
CA GLY A 43 7.67 8.10 -1.82
C GLY A 43 8.95 7.25 -1.82
N VAL A 44 9.05 6.29 -2.73
CA VAL A 44 10.26 5.45 -2.88
C VAL A 44 11.45 6.30 -3.34
N MET A 45 11.23 7.26 -4.24
CA MET A 45 12.28 8.18 -4.71
C MET A 45 12.81 9.07 -3.59
N LEU A 46 11.96 9.56 -2.70
CA LEU A 46 12.37 10.37 -1.53
C LEU A 46 13.03 9.54 -0.43
N GLY A 47 12.87 8.23 -0.49
CA GLY A 47 13.45 7.30 0.48
C GLY A 47 14.95 7.08 0.32
N PRO A 48 15.54 6.19 1.13
CA PRO A 48 16.95 5.87 1.09
C PRO A 48 17.38 5.22 -0.23
N SER A 49 16.45 4.60 -0.96
CA SER A 49 16.73 3.83 -2.18
C SER A 49 17.23 4.68 -3.34
N LEU A 50 16.68 5.89 -3.54
CA LEU A 50 17.11 6.77 -4.63
C LEU A 50 17.72 8.06 -4.09
N PHE A 51 16.97 8.85 -3.31
CA PHE A 51 17.45 10.12 -2.79
C PHE A 51 18.61 9.92 -1.81
N GLY A 52 18.52 8.92 -0.94
CA GLY A 52 19.62 8.54 -0.04
C GLY A 52 20.86 8.02 -0.76
N LEU A 53 20.71 7.39 -1.93
CA LEU A 53 21.83 6.95 -2.76
C LEU A 53 22.49 8.10 -3.51
N LEU A 54 21.69 9.02 -4.10
CA LEU A 54 22.19 10.10 -4.94
C LEU A 54 22.72 11.28 -4.12
N ALA A 55 22.09 11.62 -2.99
CA ALA A 55 22.42 12.76 -2.15
C ALA A 55 22.23 12.43 -0.66
N PRO A 56 23.06 11.55 -0.07
CA PRO A 56 22.86 11.05 1.29
C PRO A 56 22.88 12.15 2.35
N GLY A 57 23.74 13.16 2.19
CA GLY A 57 23.83 14.29 3.10
C GLY A 57 22.57 15.17 3.10
N VAL A 58 22.01 15.41 1.93
CA VAL A 58 20.78 16.23 1.78
C VAL A 58 19.57 15.45 2.30
N GLN A 59 19.50 14.15 1.99
CA GLN A 59 18.46 13.28 2.48
C GLN A 59 18.43 13.20 4.01
N ALA A 60 19.60 13.01 4.64
CA ALA A 60 19.72 12.97 6.10
C ALA A 60 19.42 14.33 6.75
N ALA A 61 19.72 15.43 6.08
CA ALA A 61 19.37 16.78 6.54
C ALA A 61 17.87 17.05 6.44
N LEU A 62 17.21 16.61 5.36
CA LEU A 62 15.76 16.80 5.15
C LEU A 62 14.93 15.83 6.02
N PHE A 63 15.39 14.60 6.19
CA PHE A 63 14.69 13.52 6.92
C PHE A 63 15.54 13.04 8.13
N PRO A 64 15.77 13.89 9.15
CA PRO A 64 16.49 13.47 10.35
C PRO A 64 15.69 12.42 11.11
N LYS A 65 16.39 11.42 11.67
CA LYS A 65 15.78 10.29 12.38
C LYS A 65 14.78 10.69 13.47
N GLN A 66 15.03 11.82 14.16
CA GLN A 66 14.19 12.32 15.27
C GLN A 66 12.78 12.75 14.84
N THR A 67 12.56 13.03 13.55
CA THR A 67 11.26 13.47 13.02
C THR A 67 10.50 12.35 12.31
N MET A 68 11.15 11.19 12.10
CA MET A 68 10.54 10.06 11.37
C MET A 68 9.33 9.48 12.09
N ASP A 69 9.38 9.38 13.43
CA ASP A 69 8.27 8.85 14.22
C ASP A 69 7.04 9.76 14.12
N VAL A 70 7.25 11.08 14.13
CA VAL A 70 6.16 12.06 13.95
C VAL A 70 5.55 11.93 12.57
N LEU A 71 6.38 11.82 11.54
CA LEU A 71 5.94 11.65 10.16
C LEU A 71 5.17 10.33 9.98
N TYR A 72 5.64 9.25 10.62
CA TYR A 72 4.96 7.95 10.61
C TYR A 72 3.57 8.02 11.25
N VAL A 73 3.45 8.60 12.45
CA VAL A 73 2.16 8.74 13.13
C VAL A 73 1.19 9.56 12.29
N PHE A 74 1.68 10.65 11.68
CA PHE A 74 0.86 11.50 10.82
C PHE A 74 0.42 10.78 9.54
N ALA A 75 1.30 9.94 8.95
CA ALA A 75 0.96 9.12 7.80
C ALA A 75 -0.14 8.10 8.15
N GLN A 76 -0.04 7.42 9.30
CA GLN A 76 -1.05 6.48 9.78
C GLN A 76 -2.40 7.16 10.04
N PHE A 77 -2.38 8.35 10.64
CA PHE A 77 -3.58 9.16 10.81
C PHE A 77 -4.22 9.51 9.46
N GLY A 78 -3.40 9.91 8.48
CA GLY A 78 -3.87 10.20 7.12
C GLY A 78 -4.52 9.00 6.42
N VAL A 79 -3.92 7.82 6.55
CA VAL A 79 -4.50 6.56 6.03
C VAL A 79 -5.82 6.25 6.74
N GLY A 80 -5.88 6.35 8.07
CA GLY A 80 -7.10 6.11 8.84
C GLY A 80 -8.23 7.06 8.44
N LEU A 81 -7.94 8.36 8.28
CA LEU A 81 -8.91 9.35 7.82
C LEU A 81 -9.39 9.06 6.40
N TYR A 82 -8.48 8.70 5.49
CA TYR A 82 -8.83 8.32 4.14
C TYR A 82 -9.75 7.08 4.12
N MET A 83 -9.42 6.05 4.92
CA MET A 83 -10.25 4.84 5.05
C MET A 83 -11.64 5.14 5.61
N PHE A 84 -11.73 6.07 6.56
CA PHE A 84 -13.03 6.55 7.06
C PHE A 84 -13.87 7.17 5.93
N LEU A 85 -13.28 8.05 5.11
CA LEU A 85 -13.96 8.66 3.96
C LEU A 85 -14.41 7.60 2.95
N VAL A 86 -13.55 6.65 2.59
CA VAL A 86 -13.91 5.52 1.73
C VAL A 86 -15.08 4.74 2.32
N GLY A 87 -15.06 4.47 3.63
CA GLY A 87 -16.16 3.78 4.32
C GLY A 87 -17.49 4.53 4.26
N THR A 88 -17.48 5.86 4.31
CA THR A 88 -18.71 6.66 4.18
C THR A 88 -19.32 6.65 2.77
N ASP A 89 -18.51 6.41 1.76
CA ASP A 89 -18.96 6.30 0.36
C ASP A 89 -19.59 4.93 0.04
N PHE A 90 -19.45 3.95 0.94
CA PHE A 90 -20.01 2.61 0.76
C PHE A 90 -21.53 2.61 0.88
N ARG A 91 -22.22 2.31 -0.21
CA ARG A 91 -23.69 2.11 -0.24
C ARG A 91 -24.04 0.67 0.16
N GLY A 92 -24.67 0.49 1.31
CA GLY A 92 -25.04 -0.81 1.86
C GLY A 92 -25.93 -1.67 0.95
N ASP A 93 -26.77 -1.03 0.11
CA ASP A 93 -27.66 -1.74 -0.81
C ASP A 93 -26.89 -2.46 -1.92
N HIS A 94 -25.87 -1.82 -2.47
CA HIS A 94 -25.01 -2.42 -3.50
C HIS A 94 -24.11 -3.54 -2.93
N PHE A 95 -23.71 -3.40 -1.67
CA PHE A 95 -22.95 -4.41 -0.95
C PHE A 95 -23.73 -5.73 -0.82
N ARG A 96 -24.99 -5.65 -0.34
CA ARG A 96 -25.85 -6.83 -0.17
C ARG A 96 -26.13 -7.56 -1.48
N ALA A 97 -26.31 -6.84 -2.58
CA ALA A 97 -26.62 -7.45 -3.87
C ALA A 97 -25.44 -8.27 -4.45
N ARG A 98 -24.19 -7.93 -4.10
CA ARG A 98 -22.99 -8.54 -4.70
C ARG A 98 -22.12 -9.33 -3.73
N TYR A 99 -22.54 -9.44 -2.47
CA TYR A 99 -21.80 -10.11 -1.40
C TYR A 99 -21.27 -11.50 -1.80
N ARG A 100 -22.13 -12.36 -2.39
CA ARG A 100 -21.74 -13.72 -2.77
C ARG A 100 -20.66 -13.75 -3.85
N SER A 101 -20.79 -12.89 -4.86
CA SER A 101 -19.78 -12.79 -5.93
C SER A 101 -18.46 -12.19 -5.42
N ALA A 102 -18.53 -11.16 -4.56
CA ALA A 102 -17.36 -10.57 -3.94
C ALA A 102 -16.62 -11.58 -3.06
N MET A 103 -17.34 -12.36 -2.24
CA MET A 103 -16.74 -13.40 -1.43
C MET A 103 -16.08 -14.50 -2.27
N SER A 104 -16.70 -14.92 -3.40
CA SER A 104 -16.06 -15.88 -4.30
C SER A 104 -14.79 -15.35 -4.94
N VAL A 105 -14.77 -14.08 -5.34
CA VAL A 105 -13.58 -13.41 -5.89
C VAL A 105 -12.49 -13.31 -4.83
N SER A 106 -12.82 -12.85 -3.61
CA SER A 106 -11.91 -12.77 -2.48
C SER A 106 -11.31 -14.14 -2.14
N MET A 107 -12.17 -15.18 -1.99
CA MET A 107 -11.70 -16.54 -1.72
C MET A 107 -10.73 -17.05 -2.79
N ALA A 108 -11.01 -16.80 -4.07
CA ALA A 108 -10.11 -17.16 -5.15
C ALA A 108 -8.81 -16.33 -5.12
N GLY A 109 -8.92 -15.02 -4.82
CA GLY A 109 -7.79 -14.09 -4.66
C GLY A 109 -6.83 -14.49 -3.54
N ILE A 110 -7.32 -15.13 -2.50
CA ILE A 110 -6.50 -15.68 -1.40
C ILE A 110 -6.01 -17.09 -1.73
N ALA A 111 -6.92 -18.00 -2.15
CA ALA A 111 -6.59 -19.40 -2.32
C ALA A 111 -5.55 -19.64 -3.43
N VAL A 112 -5.66 -18.93 -4.57
CA VAL A 112 -4.75 -19.15 -5.70
C VAL A 112 -3.29 -18.78 -5.36
N PRO A 113 -2.98 -17.61 -4.77
CA PRO A 113 -1.62 -17.31 -4.31
C PRO A 113 -1.07 -18.30 -3.30
N PHE A 114 -1.89 -18.77 -2.34
CA PHE A 114 -1.46 -19.78 -1.39
C PHE A 114 -1.14 -21.12 -2.08
N LEU A 115 -1.99 -21.60 -2.98
CA LEU A 115 -1.72 -22.83 -3.75
C LEU A 115 -0.43 -22.70 -4.56
N LEU A 116 -0.21 -21.55 -5.22
CA LEU A 116 1.02 -21.29 -5.96
C LEU A 116 2.25 -21.24 -5.03
N ALA A 117 2.12 -20.61 -3.86
CA ALA A 117 3.18 -20.55 -2.88
C ALA A 117 3.56 -21.96 -2.38
N PHE A 118 2.58 -22.79 -2.05
CA PHE A 118 2.84 -24.19 -1.66
C PHE A 118 3.48 -25.00 -2.79
N ALA A 119 3.11 -24.75 -4.05
CA ALA A 119 3.71 -25.43 -5.20
C ALA A 119 5.14 -24.97 -5.48
N MET A 120 5.47 -23.68 -5.29
CA MET A 120 6.78 -23.11 -5.62
C MET A 120 7.78 -23.18 -4.46
N CYS A 121 7.30 -23.17 -3.22
CA CYS A 121 8.16 -23.09 -2.03
C CYS A 121 9.17 -24.23 -1.90
N PRO A 122 8.91 -25.49 -2.32
CA PRO A 122 9.90 -26.57 -2.29
C PRO A 122 11.21 -26.25 -3.05
N TRP A 123 11.11 -25.44 -4.10
CA TRP A 123 12.29 -24.96 -4.85
C TRP A 123 12.88 -23.70 -4.24
N LEU A 124 12.02 -22.77 -3.81
CA LEU A 124 12.44 -21.47 -3.30
C LEU A 124 13.10 -21.55 -1.91
N ILE A 125 12.76 -22.54 -1.10
CA ILE A 125 13.35 -22.69 0.25
C ILE A 125 14.84 -22.99 0.22
N ASN A 126 15.35 -23.50 -0.90
CA ASN A 126 16.76 -23.81 -1.10
C ASN A 126 17.55 -22.63 -1.71
N VAL A 127 16.89 -21.48 -1.95
CA VAL A 127 17.56 -20.30 -2.47
C VAL A 127 18.19 -19.52 -1.31
N ASP A 128 19.50 -19.37 -1.32
CA ASP A 128 20.26 -18.70 -0.28
C ASP A 128 19.74 -17.26 -0.05
N GLY A 129 19.51 -16.92 1.20
CA GLY A 129 19.10 -15.57 1.61
C GLY A 129 17.61 -15.22 1.41
N LEU A 130 16.79 -16.11 0.82
CA LEU A 130 15.37 -15.87 0.62
C LEU A 130 14.56 -16.13 1.89
N PHE A 131 14.85 -17.22 2.58
CA PHE A 131 14.25 -17.59 3.85
C PHE A 131 15.31 -17.81 4.92
N SER A 132 14.92 -17.75 6.19
CA SER A 132 15.80 -18.12 7.28
C SER A 132 16.14 -19.62 7.20
N GLU A 133 17.40 -19.99 7.52
CA GLU A 133 17.85 -21.39 7.57
C GLU A 133 17.02 -22.27 8.52
N LYS A 134 16.32 -21.66 9.48
CA LYS A 134 15.44 -22.33 10.44
C LYS A 134 13.98 -22.44 9.99
N ALA A 135 13.61 -21.83 8.86
CA ALA A 135 12.25 -21.81 8.39
C ALA A 135 11.83 -23.20 7.88
N LYS A 136 10.70 -23.71 8.36
CA LYS A 136 10.09 -24.93 7.84
C LYS A 136 9.40 -24.63 6.52
N LEU A 137 9.31 -25.64 5.66
CA LEU A 137 8.63 -25.54 4.37
C LEU A 137 7.21 -24.96 4.48
N THR A 138 6.46 -25.41 5.48
CA THR A 138 5.08 -24.93 5.72
C THR A 138 5.05 -23.46 6.11
N GLU A 139 5.97 -23.01 6.98
CA GLU A 139 6.08 -21.62 7.42
C GLU A 139 6.47 -20.71 6.25
N ALA A 140 7.45 -21.13 5.45
CA ALA A 140 7.88 -20.42 4.25
C ALA A 140 6.76 -20.34 3.21
N SER A 141 5.99 -21.42 2.99
CA SER A 141 4.87 -21.44 2.06
C SER A 141 3.72 -20.53 2.53
N LEU A 142 3.37 -20.56 3.81
CA LEU A 142 2.35 -19.68 4.38
C LEU A 142 2.78 -18.21 4.29
N PHE A 143 4.02 -17.91 4.63
CA PHE A 143 4.56 -16.55 4.53
C PHE A 143 4.53 -16.03 3.08
N LEU A 144 5.00 -16.85 2.13
CA LEU A 144 5.01 -16.50 0.71
C LEU A 144 3.58 -16.32 0.19
N GLY A 145 2.66 -17.22 0.54
CA GLY A 145 1.25 -17.13 0.18
C GLY A 145 0.61 -15.85 0.70
N ALA A 146 0.82 -15.53 1.97
CA ALA A 146 0.32 -14.29 2.57
C ALA A 146 0.94 -13.04 1.89
N ALA A 147 2.26 -13.04 1.64
CA ALA A 147 2.95 -11.94 1.01
C ALA A 147 2.43 -11.61 -0.42
N ILE A 148 1.93 -12.63 -1.14
CA ILE A 148 1.35 -12.46 -2.48
C ILE A 148 -0.14 -12.15 -2.42
N ALA A 149 -0.89 -12.72 -1.45
CA ALA A 149 -2.34 -12.60 -1.35
C ALA A 149 -2.81 -11.28 -0.75
N ILE A 150 -2.01 -10.67 0.15
CA ILE A 150 -2.42 -9.44 0.86
C ILE A 150 -2.54 -8.27 -0.12
N THR A 151 -3.76 -7.77 -0.26
CA THR A 151 -4.11 -6.66 -1.14
C THR A 151 -4.08 -5.33 -0.37
N ALA A 152 -3.51 -4.29 -0.97
CA ALA A 152 -3.53 -2.95 -0.39
C ALA A 152 -4.90 -2.27 -0.66
N PHE A 153 -5.90 -2.52 0.19
CA PHE A 153 -7.27 -1.99 0.01
C PHE A 153 -7.32 -0.45 -0.15
N PRO A 154 -6.57 0.37 0.64
CA PRO A 154 -6.58 1.82 0.46
C PRO A 154 -6.14 2.26 -0.94
N MET A 155 -5.17 1.55 -1.52
CA MET A 155 -4.69 1.83 -2.86
C MET A 155 -5.72 1.44 -3.93
N LEU A 156 -6.33 0.25 -3.80
CA LEU A 156 -7.41 -0.20 -4.68
C LEU A 156 -8.56 0.80 -4.69
N ALA A 157 -9.02 1.24 -3.51
CA ALA A 157 -10.10 2.21 -3.37
C ALA A 157 -9.77 3.52 -4.10
N ARG A 158 -8.54 4.00 -3.95
CA ARG A 158 -8.09 5.23 -4.60
C ARG A 158 -8.02 5.11 -6.13
N ILE A 159 -7.50 4.00 -6.65
CA ILE A 159 -7.48 3.73 -8.10
C ILE A 159 -8.90 3.70 -8.68
N ILE A 160 -9.82 3.01 -8.00
CA ILE A 160 -11.24 2.93 -8.43
C ILE A 160 -11.89 4.31 -8.42
N HIS A 161 -11.63 5.12 -7.39
CA HIS A 161 -12.10 6.49 -7.31
C HIS A 161 -11.52 7.37 -8.43
N GLU A 162 -10.20 7.35 -8.64
CA GLU A 162 -9.53 8.12 -9.70
C GLU A 162 -10.00 7.74 -11.11
N ARG A 163 -10.41 6.50 -11.33
CA ARG A 163 -10.96 6.01 -12.59
C ARG A 163 -12.47 6.27 -12.74
N GLY A 164 -13.12 6.88 -11.75
CA GLY A 164 -14.55 7.15 -11.75
C GLY A 164 -15.43 5.90 -11.71
N LEU A 165 -14.88 4.78 -11.21
CA LEU A 165 -15.55 3.47 -11.18
C LEU A 165 -16.26 3.16 -9.86
N THR A 166 -16.23 4.05 -8.87
CA THR A 166 -16.77 3.81 -7.51
C THR A 166 -18.21 3.29 -7.51
N ASN A 167 -19.06 3.87 -8.35
CA ASN A 167 -20.47 3.49 -8.45
C ASN A 167 -20.75 2.46 -9.59
N SER A 168 -19.71 1.95 -10.24
CA SER A 168 -19.89 0.94 -11.28
C SER A 168 -20.06 -0.46 -10.69
N PRO A 169 -20.70 -1.41 -11.41
CA PRO A 169 -20.79 -2.80 -10.99
C PRO A 169 -19.44 -3.44 -10.70
N LEU A 170 -18.43 -3.12 -11.50
CA LEU A 170 -17.06 -3.62 -11.35
C LEU A 170 -16.37 -3.00 -10.13
N GLY A 171 -16.46 -1.67 -9.97
CA GLY A 171 -15.87 -0.98 -8.83
C GLY A 171 -16.45 -1.43 -7.51
N THR A 172 -17.79 -1.57 -7.42
CA THR A 172 -18.46 -2.08 -6.22
C THR A 172 -18.01 -3.51 -5.90
N LEU A 173 -17.91 -4.39 -6.92
CA LEU A 173 -17.43 -5.76 -6.73
C LEU A 173 -15.99 -5.79 -6.22
N ALA A 174 -15.10 -5.03 -6.86
CA ALA A 174 -13.68 -4.98 -6.51
C ALA A 174 -13.46 -4.39 -5.10
N LEU A 175 -14.15 -3.30 -4.75
CA LEU A 175 -14.07 -2.71 -3.41
C LEU A 175 -14.60 -3.67 -2.33
N THR A 176 -15.71 -4.36 -2.62
CA THR A 176 -16.28 -5.33 -1.68
C THR A 176 -15.32 -6.52 -1.47
N ALA A 177 -14.78 -7.08 -2.56
CA ALA A 177 -13.82 -8.18 -2.48
C ALA A 177 -12.54 -7.76 -1.76
N GLY A 178 -11.97 -6.59 -2.09
CA GLY A 178 -10.78 -6.07 -1.43
C GLY A 178 -10.98 -5.78 0.06
N ALA A 179 -12.18 -5.35 0.47
CA ALA A 179 -12.50 -5.17 1.88
C ALA A 179 -12.56 -6.53 2.65
N PHE A 180 -13.03 -7.61 1.99
CA PHE A 180 -12.97 -8.95 2.55
C PHE A 180 -11.53 -9.46 2.65
N ASP A 181 -10.71 -9.24 1.62
CA ASP A 181 -9.30 -9.64 1.62
C ASP A 181 -8.54 -8.94 2.76
N ASP A 182 -8.76 -7.64 2.93
CA ASP A 182 -8.14 -6.84 3.99
C ASP A 182 -8.57 -7.33 5.39
N ALA A 183 -9.89 -7.58 5.57
CA ALA A 183 -10.40 -8.11 6.84
C ALA A 183 -9.93 -9.54 7.14
N ALA A 184 -9.66 -10.34 6.11
CA ALA A 184 -9.14 -11.71 6.27
C ALA A 184 -7.63 -11.74 6.55
N ALA A 185 -6.90 -10.70 6.13
CA ALA A 185 -5.46 -10.60 6.32
C ALA A 185 -5.08 -10.18 7.75
N TRP A 186 -5.97 -9.49 8.47
CA TRP A 186 -5.79 -8.99 9.84
C TRP A 186 -6.59 -9.77 10.87
#